data_8d0727a441811f6db04209d79e16942f
#
_entry.id   8d0727a441811f6db04209d79e16942f
#
_cell.length_a   1.000
_cell.length_b   1.000
_cell.length_c   1.000
_cell.angle_alpha   90.00
_cell.angle_beta   90.00
_cell.angle_gamma   90.00
#
_symmetry.space_group_name_H-M   'P 1'
#
loop_
_entity.id
_entity.type
_entity.pdbx_description
1 polymer ?
#
loop_
_entity_poly.entity_id
_entity_poly.type
_entity_poly.pdbx_seq_one_letter_code
_entity_poly.pdbx_strand_id
1 'polypeptide(L)'
;DGLGNCLPACPTGAISFEEREAAAFDEEAVKVHMESRRRQEESKQTKASACGCPGAASRAIERGGKAAGESCRETGIPAQSQLRQWPVQIQLAPVTAPYYQGASLLIAADCTAYAFGDFHNRFIRGRVTLIGCPKLDPVDYTEKLTEIIRRNEIKSVTIVRMEVPCCGGLERAVKTALQN
;
A
#
# COMPACT_ATOMS: atom_id res chain seq x y z
N ASP A 1 -16.12 -11.52 18.18
CA ASP A 1 -16.72 -11.26 19.47
C ASP A 1 -18.13 -11.83 19.62
N GLY A 2 -18.73 -12.43 18.59
CA GLY A 2 -20.04 -13.12 18.67
C GLY A 2 -21.26 -12.21 18.92
N LEU A 3 -21.11 -10.90 18.83
CA LEU A 3 -22.20 -9.93 19.10
C LEU A 3 -23.19 -9.78 17.94
N GLY A 4 -22.97 -10.45 16.82
CA GLY A 4 -23.88 -10.47 15.67
C GLY A 4 -24.02 -9.17 14.89
N ASN A 5 -23.26 -8.13 15.21
CA ASN A 5 -23.33 -6.81 14.56
C ASN A 5 -23.03 -6.84 13.06
N CYS A 6 -22.33 -7.86 12.59
CA CYS A 6 -21.99 -8.07 11.18
C CYS A 6 -23.11 -8.72 10.35
N LEU A 7 -24.11 -9.35 10.99
CA LEU A 7 -25.18 -10.04 10.28
C LEU A 7 -26.01 -9.12 9.39
N PRO A 8 -26.55 -7.97 9.90
CA PRO A 8 -27.34 -7.06 9.07
C PRO A 8 -26.50 -6.33 8.04
N ALA A 9 -25.16 -6.30 8.20
CA ALA A 9 -24.26 -5.62 7.29
C ALA A 9 -23.72 -6.53 6.17
N CYS A 10 -23.99 -7.84 6.20
CA CYS A 10 -23.52 -8.76 5.16
C CYS A 10 -24.45 -8.74 3.93
N PRO A 11 -24.04 -8.16 2.79
CA PRO A 11 -24.90 -8.04 1.61
C PRO A 11 -25.15 -9.38 0.89
N THR A 12 -24.34 -10.39 1.17
CA THR A 12 -24.40 -11.70 0.51
C THR A 12 -25.07 -12.78 1.36
N GLY A 13 -25.43 -12.47 2.62
CA GLY A 13 -25.98 -13.46 3.53
C GLY A 13 -25.02 -14.63 3.86
N ALA A 14 -23.71 -14.42 3.66
CA ALA A 14 -22.69 -15.45 3.84
C ALA A 14 -22.38 -15.78 5.32
N ILE A 15 -22.99 -15.04 6.26
CA ILE A 15 -22.78 -15.21 7.69
C ILE A 15 -24.08 -15.74 8.29
N SER A 16 -24.02 -16.93 8.93
CA SER A 16 -25.13 -17.54 9.67
C SER A 16 -24.66 -17.93 11.07
N PHE A 17 -25.62 -18.00 12.01
CA PHE A 17 -25.39 -18.54 13.35
C PHE A 17 -25.91 -19.96 13.42
N GLU A 18 -25.16 -20.79 14.12
CA GLU A 18 -25.56 -22.11 14.53
C GLU A 18 -25.49 -22.19 16.06
N GLU A 19 -26.60 -22.50 16.70
CA GLU A 19 -26.63 -22.73 18.13
C GLU A 19 -26.22 -24.19 18.41
N ARG A 20 -25.18 -24.37 19.17
CA ARG A 20 -24.72 -25.70 19.61
C ARG A 20 -24.26 -25.67 21.05
N GLU A 21 -24.34 -26.81 21.74
CA GLU A 21 -23.74 -26.94 23.06
C GLU A 21 -22.22 -26.71 22.98
N ALA A 22 -21.74 -25.79 23.80
CA ALA A 22 -20.32 -25.49 23.94
C ALA A 22 -19.84 -25.93 25.32
N ALA A 23 -18.56 -26.26 25.42
CA ALA A 23 -17.92 -26.50 26.71
C ALA A 23 -18.06 -25.27 27.60
N ALA A 24 -18.15 -25.46 28.92
CA ALA A 24 -18.20 -24.37 29.88
C ALA A 24 -17.01 -23.44 29.69
N PHE A 25 -17.25 -22.15 29.87
CA PHE A 25 -16.21 -21.13 29.74
C PHE A 25 -15.10 -21.35 30.77
N ASP A 26 -13.87 -21.58 30.26
CA ASP A 26 -12.68 -21.80 31.09
C ASP A 26 -11.86 -20.50 31.15
N GLU A 27 -12.04 -19.78 32.27
CA GLU A 27 -11.38 -18.49 32.53
C GLU A 27 -9.85 -18.62 32.65
N GLU A 28 -9.36 -19.76 33.19
CA GLU A 28 -7.93 -20.00 33.34
C GLU A 28 -7.25 -20.25 31.97
N ALA A 29 -7.88 -21.04 31.13
CA ALA A 29 -7.39 -21.27 29.75
C ALA A 29 -7.36 -19.97 28.95
N VAL A 30 -8.35 -19.09 29.13
CA VAL A 30 -8.37 -17.77 28.47
C VAL A 30 -7.23 -16.89 28.98
N LYS A 31 -6.96 -16.84 30.29
CA LYS A 31 -5.84 -16.08 30.87
C LYS A 31 -4.50 -16.57 30.33
N VAL A 32 -4.27 -17.87 30.29
CA VAL A 32 -3.04 -18.47 29.75
C VAL A 32 -2.88 -18.14 28.25
N HIS A 33 -3.96 -18.19 27.49
CA HIS A 33 -3.95 -17.84 26.06
C HIS A 33 -3.65 -16.34 25.85
N MET A 34 -4.24 -15.46 26.62
CA MET A 34 -3.98 -14.02 26.55
C MET A 34 -2.54 -13.67 26.95
N GLU A 35 -2.00 -14.35 27.97
CA GLU A 35 -0.61 -14.16 28.39
C GLU A 35 0.39 -14.66 27.34
N SER A 36 0.11 -15.80 26.71
CA SER A 36 0.94 -16.33 25.63
C SER A 36 0.93 -15.40 24.40
N ARG A 37 -0.22 -14.81 24.06
CA ARG A 37 -0.33 -13.79 23.00
C ARG A 37 0.45 -12.53 23.35
N ARG A 38 0.34 -12.03 24.59
CA ARG A 38 1.09 -10.86 25.03
C ARG A 38 2.60 -11.08 24.95
N ARG A 39 3.11 -12.23 25.36
CA ARG A 39 4.53 -12.61 25.21
C ARG A 39 4.96 -12.71 23.75
N GLN A 40 4.08 -13.19 22.86
CA GLN A 40 4.34 -13.21 21.42
C GLN A 40 4.32 -11.80 20.81
N GLU A 41 3.48 -10.91 21.29
CA GLU A 41 3.42 -9.52 20.87
C GLU A 41 4.62 -8.72 21.38
N GLU A 42 5.05 -8.92 22.62
CA GLU A 42 6.27 -8.32 23.18
C GLU A 42 7.54 -8.79 22.44
N SER A 43 7.61 -10.06 22.02
CA SER A 43 8.72 -10.57 21.20
C SER A 43 8.68 -10.09 19.74
N LYS A 44 7.54 -9.60 19.27
CA LYS A 44 7.36 -8.99 17.94
C LYS A 44 7.55 -7.47 17.94
N GLN A 45 7.53 -6.80 19.10
CA GLN A 45 7.73 -5.36 19.22
C GLN A 45 9.15 -4.89 18.90
N THR A 46 10.12 -5.79 18.77
CA THR A 46 11.45 -5.47 18.22
C THR A 46 11.52 -5.45 16.70
N LYS A 47 10.41 -5.79 16.00
CA LYS A 47 10.27 -5.64 14.54
C LYS A 47 8.96 -4.91 14.26
N ALA A 48 9.03 -3.60 14.29
CA ALA A 48 7.91 -2.71 14.04
C ALA A 48 7.21 -3.03 12.71
N SER A 49 6.05 -3.66 12.80
CA SER A 49 5.05 -3.65 11.74
C SER A 49 3.69 -3.43 12.41
N ALA A 50 3.25 -2.21 12.44
CA ALA A 50 2.08 -1.75 13.17
C ALA A 50 0.73 -2.16 12.54
N CYS A 51 0.71 -3.08 11.58
CA CYS A 51 -0.52 -3.58 10.97
C CYS A 51 -0.39 -5.08 10.67
N GLY A 52 -1.26 -5.88 11.25
CA GLY A 52 -1.26 -7.35 11.10
C GLY A 52 -1.67 -7.87 9.70
N CYS A 53 -1.90 -7.01 8.73
CA CYS A 53 -2.25 -7.38 7.37
C CYS A 53 -0.97 -7.44 6.50
N PRO A 54 -0.63 -8.61 5.90
CA PRO A 54 0.54 -8.75 5.03
C PRO A 54 0.53 -7.79 3.82
N GLY A 55 -0.64 -7.35 3.37
CA GLY A 55 -0.81 -6.42 2.26
C GLY A 55 -0.42 -4.98 2.58
N ALA A 56 -0.40 -4.57 3.86
CA ALA A 56 -0.01 -3.23 4.30
C ALA A 56 1.46 -3.16 4.77
N ALA A 57 2.18 -4.28 4.85
CA ALA A 57 3.58 -4.30 5.27
C ALA A 57 4.47 -3.57 4.26
N SER A 58 5.09 -2.46 4.70
CA SER A 58 6.01 -1.69 3.87
C SER A 58 7.30 -2.47 3.64
N ARG A 59 7.72 -2.56 2.37
CA ARG A 59 8.97 -3.21 2.00
C ARG A 59 9.57 -2.62 0.72
N ALA A 60 10.88 -2.59 0.65
CA ALA A 60 11.61 -2.42 -0.60
C ALA A 60 11.66 -3.76 -1.35
N ILE A 61 11.58 -3.73 -2.66
CA ILE A 61 11.69 -4.90 -3.53
C ILE A 61 13.06 -4.84 -4.20
N GLU A 62 14.00 -5.62 -3.67
CA GLU A 62 15.33 -5.76 -4.28
C GLU A 62 15.25 -6.77 -5.42
N ARG A 63 15.59 -6.33 -6.62
CA ARG A 63 15.72 -7.19 -7.78
C ARG A 63 17.20 -7.42 -8.02
N GLY A 64 17.66 -8.65 -7.77
CA GLY A 64 19.03 -9.05 -8.05
C GLY A 64 19.40 -8.70 -9.48
N GLY A 65 20.37 -7.81 -9.63
CA GLY A 65 20.88 -7.40 -10.91
C GLY A 65 21.58 -8.52 -11.63
N LYS A 66 20.87 -9.25 -12.51
CA LYS A 66 21.53 -9.86 -13.65
C LYS A 66 21.30 -8.92 -14.81
N ALA A 67 22.35 -8.23 -15.22
CA ALA A 67 22.41 -7.53 -16.47
C ALA A 67 22.03 -8.53 -17.59
N ALA A 68 20.82 -8.32 -18.16
CA ALA A 68 20.46 -8.99 -19.37
C ALA A 68 21.19 -8.29 -20.51
N GLY A 69 22.36 -8.79 -20.86
CA GLY A 69 22.96 -8.58 -22.15
C GLY A 69 22.25 -9.48 -23.16
N GLU A 70 21.96 -8.87 -24.30
CA GLU A 70 21.80 -9.43 -25.63
C GLU A 70 20.54 -10.19 -26.05
N SER A 71 20.09 -9.71 -27.20
CA SER A 71 19.29 -10.33 -28.24
C SER A 71 17.78 -10.23 -28.12
N CYS A 72 17.27 -9.09 -28.62
CA CYS A 72 15.89 -8.98 -29.09
C CYS A 72 15.72 -9.82 -30.37
N ARG A 73 15.09 -10.98 -30.25
CA ARG A 73 14.37 -11.62 -31.36
C ARG A 73 12.99 -12.01 -30.82
N GLU A 74 11.98 -11.48 -31.49
CA GLU A 74 10.55 -11.75 -31.48
C GLU A 74 10.09 -13.05 -30.77
N THR A 75 10.03 -13.05 -29.47
CA THR A 75 9.20 -13.94 -28.66
C THR A 75 8.84 -13.12 -27.43
N GLY A 76 7.54 -12.93 -27.21
CA GLY A 76 7.01 -12.05 -26.18
C GLY A 76 7.62 -12.26 -24.80
N ILE A 77 8.70 -11.53 -24.51
CA ILE A 77 9.28 -11.50 -23.17
C ILE A 77 8.22 -10.84 -22.28
N PRO A 78 7.71 -11.54 -21.25
CA PRO A 78 6.73 -10.94 -20.36
C PRO A 78 7.29 -9.65 -19.77
N ALA A 79 6.54 -8.57 -19.87
CA ALA A 79 6.94 -7.26 -19.35
C ALA A 79 7.24 -7.40 -17.83
N GLN A 80 8.51 -7.22 -17.47
CA GLN A 80 8.93 -7.36 -16.09
C GLN A 80 8.49 -6.13 -15.27
N SER A 81 7.85 -6.39 -14.13
CA SER A 81 7.48 -5.31 -13.21
C SER A 81 8.71 -4.50 -12.79
N GLN A 82 8.62 -3.18 -12.81
CA GLN A 82 9.66 -2.24 -12.38
C GLN A 82 9.42 -1.72 -10.96
N LEU A 83 8.36 -2.19 -10.28
CA LEU A 83 8.03 -1.76 -8.94
C LEU A 83 9.10 -2.21 -7.93
N ARG A 84 9.52 -1.30 -7.05
CA ARG A 84 10.63 -1.49 -6.11
C ARG A 84 10.24 -1.36 -4.65
N GLN A 85 8.99 -1.04 -4.35
CA GLN A 85 8.49 -0.96 -2.99
C GLN A 85 7.04 -1.43 -2.89
N TRP A 86 6.59 -1.63 -1.67
CA TRP A 86 5.22 -1.90 -1.29
C TRP A 86 4.94 -1.27 0.09
N PRO A 87 3.74 -0.75 0.38
CA PRO A 87 2.58 -0.62 -0.49
C PRO A 87 2.72 0.52 -1.51
N VAL A 88 1.82 0.56 -2.51
CA VAL A 88 1.79 1.60 -3.55
C VAL A 88 0.69 2.65 -3.30
N GLN A 89 -0.40 2.28 -2.66
CA GLN A 89 -1.49 3.20 -2.36
C GLN A 89 -1.04 4.30 -1.38
N ILE A 90 -1.30 5.56 -1.72
CA ILE A 90 -0.91 6.73 -0.91
C ILE A 90 -1.38 6.57 0.53
N GLN A 91 -2.62 6.12 0.75
CA GLN A 91 -3.17 5.99 2.08
C GLN A 91 -2.49 4.91 2.93
N LEU A 92 -2.03 3.83 2.30
CA LEU A 92 -1.35 2.71 2.96
C LEU A 92 0.16 2.94 3.11
N ALA A 93 0.75 3.78 2.27
CA ALA A 93 2.17 4.06 2.32
C ALA A 93 2.55 4.73 3.66
N PRO A 94 3.64 4.32 4.31
CA PRO A 94 4.14 4.99 5.51
C PRO A 94 4.62 6.40 5.16
N VAL A 95 4.58 7.31 6.13
CA VAL A 95 5.12 8.66 5.95
C VAL A 95 6.63 8.65 5.79
N THR A 96 7.32 7.75 6.48
CA THR A 96 8.76 7.57 6.41
C THR A 96 9.12 6.13 6.12
N ALA A 97 10.04 5.92 5.17
CA ALA A 97 10.59 4.59 4.88
C ALA A 97 11.99 4.73 4.24
N PRO A 98 12.86 3.73 4.40
CA PRO A 98 14.21 3.78 3.84
C PRO A 98 14.25 3.99 2.33
N TYR A 99 13.25 3.48 1.60
CA TYR A 99 13.18 3.60 0.14
C TYR A 99 12.84 5.00 -0.37
N TYR A 100 12.42 5.94 0.51
CA TYR A 100 12.20 7.34 0.13
C TYR A 100 13.50 8.16 0.10
N GLN A 101 14.55 7.73 0.81
CA GLN A 101 15.78 8.50 0.90
C GLN A 101 16.47 8.61 -0.47
N GLY A 102 16.63 9.84 -0.94
CA GLY A 102 17.20 10.13 -2.25
C GLY A 102 16.36 9.65 -3.43
N ALA A 103 15.07 9.38 -3.24
CA ALA A 103 14.23 8.83 -4.29
C ALA A 103 13.70 9.88 -5.26
N SER A 104 13.47 9.45 -6.51
CA SER A 104 12.54 10.11 -7.42
C SER A 104 11.16 9.52 -7.18
N LEU A 105 10.19 10.36 -6.83
CA LEU A 105 8.83 9.95 -6.50
C LEU A 105 7.93 10.04 -7.73
N LEU A 106 7.18 8.98 -8.01
CA LEU A 106 6.08 8.96 -8.96
C LEU A 106 4.76 8.97 -8.21
N ILE A 107 3.91 9.94 -8.50
CA ILE A 107 2.53 9.99 -8.01
C ILE A 107 1.61 9.84 -9.21
N ALA A 108 0.87 8.74 -9.27
CA ALA A 108 0.06 8.40 -10.43
C ALA A 108 -1.41 8.14 -10.06
N ALA A 109 -2.31 8.52 -10.96
CA ALA A 109 -3.71 8.14 -10.81
C ALA A 109 -3.90 6.64 -11.13
N ASP A 110 -4.77 5.95 -10.41
CA ASP A 110 -4.98 4.50 -10.51
C ASP A 110 -5.22 4.02 -11.96
N CYS A 111 -5.95 4.80 -12.75
CA CYS A 111 -6.27 4.43 -14.14
C CYS A 111 -5.08 4.48 -15.08
N THR A 112 -3.99 5.18 -14.74
CA THR A 112 -2.91 5.50 -15.69
C THR A 112 -2.12 4.28 -16.12
N ALA A 113 -1.90 3.32 -15.22
CA ALA A 113 -1.20 2.08 -15.52
C ALA A 113 -1.99 1.16 -16.45
N TYR A 114 -3.30 1.25 -16.43
CA TYR A 114 -4.19 0.50 -17.34
C TYR A 114 -4.32 1.17 -18.70
N ALA A 115 -4.24 2.51 -18.71
CA ALA A 115 -4.37 3.27 -19.94
C ALA A 115 -3.08 3.31 -20.79
N PHE A 116 -1.91 3.14 -20.17
CA PHE A 116 -0.62 3.24 -20.86
C PHE A 116 0.15 1.91 -20.78
N GLY A 117 0.24 1.22 -21.92
CA GLY A 117 0.77 -0.15 -21.98
C GLY A 117 2.22 -0.33 -21.50
N ASP A 118 3.09 0.65 -21.68
CA ASP A 118 4.51 0.60 -21.24
C ASP A 118 4.75 1.36 -19.92
N PHE A 119 3.75 1.39 -19.05
CA PHE A 119 3.76 2.20 -17.83
C PHE A 119 4.95 1.88 -16.90
N HIS A 120 5.28 0.60 -16.76
CA HIS A 120 6.39 0.17 -15.90
C HIS A 120 7.75 0.70 -16.39
N ASN A 121 8.03 0.63 -17.68
CA ASN A 121 9.31 1.09 -18.22
C ASN A 121 9.38 2.62 -18.30
N ARG A 122 8.26 3.26 -18.68
CA ARG A 122 8.24 4.71 -18.92
C ARG A 122 8.16 5.51 -17.62
N PHE A 123 7.38 5.05 -16.65
CA PHE A 123 7.07 5.84 -15.46
C PHE A 123 7.59 5.21 -14.15
N ILE A 124 7.45 3.91 -13.93
CA ILE A 124 7.83 3.27 -12.66
C ILE A 124 9.34 3.06 -12.54
N ARG A 125 10.01 2.75 -13.64
CA ARG A 125 11.45 2.43 -13.62
C ARG A 125 12.27 3.50 -12.91
N GLY A 126 13.00 3.10 -11.86
CA GLY A 126 13.85 3.98 -11.07
C GLY A 126 13.13 4.95 -10.13
N ARG A 127 11.82 4.80 -9.94
CA ARG A 127 11.02 5.66 -9.07
C ARG A 127 10.33 4.87 -7.96
N VAL A 128 10.15 5.52 -6.82
CA VAL A 128 9.21 5.09 -5.79
C VAL A 128 7.82 5.54 -6.23
N THR A 129 6.87 4.60 -6.28
CA THR A 129 5.58 4.83 -6.90
C THR A 129 4.46 4.87 -5.86
N LEU A 130 3.71 5.95 -5.84
CA LEU A 130 2.48 6.11 -5.07
C LEU A 130 1.31 6.31 -6.01
N ILE A 131 0.19 5.64 -5.73
CA ILE A 131 -1.02 5.73 -6.54
C ILE A 131 -2.23 6.11 -5.72
N GLY A 132 -3.25 6.68 -6.36
CA GLY A 132 -4.52 6.98 -5.73
C GLY A 132 -5.54 7.53 -6.70
N CYS A 133 -6.81 7.51 -6.29
CA CYS A 133 -7.92 8.04 -7.06
C CYS A 133 -8.72 9.06 -6.25
N PRO A 134 -8.60 10.37 -6.49
CA PRO A 134 -9.30 11.40 -5.72
C PRO A 134 -10.84 11.39 -5.92
N LYS A 135 -11.33 10.55 -6.84
CA LYS A 135 -12.76 10.35 -7.05
C LYS A 135 -13.33 9.23 -6.19
N LEU A 136 -12.54 8.17 -5.99
CA LEU A 136 -12.95 6.98 -5.25
C LEU A 136 -12.56 7.05 -3.77
N ASP A 137 -11.42 7.64 -3.48
CA ASP A 137 -10.93 7.78 -2.12
C ASP A 137 -11.55 9.02 -1.45
N PRO A 138 -12.27 8.86 -0.33
CA PRO A 138 -12.93 9.97 0.36
C PRO A 138 -11.96 10.79 1.23
N VAL A 139 -10.75 11.06 0.72
CA VAL A 139 -9.68 11.77 1.45
C VAL A 139 -8.97 12.79 0.58
N ASP A 140 -8.44 13.83 1.22
CA ASP A 140 -7.46 14.74 0.60
C ASP A 140 -6.05 14.19 0.82
N TYR A 141 -5.33 13.97 -0.25
CA TYR A 141 -3.95 13.48 -0.19
C TYR A 141 -2.92 14.54 0.22
N THR A 142 -3.31 15.81 0.27
CA THR A 142 -2.40 16.94 0.50
C THR A 142 -1.59 16.78 1.77
N GLU A 143 -2.23 16.50 2.90
CA GLU A 143 -1.57 16.36 4.18
C GLU A 143 -0.56 15.20 4.16
N LYS A 144 -0.99 14.03 3.72
CA LYS A 144 -0.16 12.83 3.65
C LYS A 144 1.06 13.03 2.73
N LEU A 145 0.86 13.62 1.57
CA LEU A 145 1.93 13.88 0.61
C LEU A 145 2.90 14.94 1.14
N THR A 146 2.40 15.98 1.80
CA THR A 146 3.23 16.98 2.48
C THR A 146 4.17 16.32 3.49
N GLU A 147 3.64 15.45 4.36
CA GLU A 147 4.43 14.75 5.36
C GLU A 147 5.48 13.81 4.73
N ILE A 148 5.13 13.10 3.66
CA ILE A 148 6.09 12.25 2.94
C ILE A 148 7.22 13.09 2.34
N ILE A 149 6.90 14.21 1.69
CA ILE A 149 7.89 15.06 1.02
C ILE A 149 8.78 15.76 2.05
N ARG A 150 8.23 16.26 3.16
CA ARG A 150 8.99 16.99 4.19
C ARG A 150 9.90 16.12 5.03
N ARG A 151 9.49 14.88 5.30
CA ARG A 151 10.25 13.97 6.20
C ARG A 151 11.27 13.09 5.50
N ASN A 152 11.36 13.18 4.17
CA ASN A 152 12.27 12.35 3.41
C ASN A 152 13.03 13.18 2.36
N GLU A 153 14.23 12.73 1.98
CA GLU A 153 15.04 13.38 0.95
C GLU A 153 14.54 13.01 -0.45
N ILE A 154 13.47 13.64 -0.91
CA ILE A 154 12.91 13.42 -2.24
C ILE A 154 13.65 14.28 -3.27
N LYS A 155 14.24 13.64 -4.28
CA LYS A 155 14.98 14.34 -5.36
C LYS A 155 14.08 14.98 -6.38
N SER A 156 12.99 14.32 -6.73
CA SER A 156 12.06 14.81 -7.74
C SER A 156 10.69 14.18 -7.56
N VAL A 157 9.65 14.90 -7.99
CA VAL A 157 8.27 14.42 -8.01
C VAL A 157 7.75 14.46 -9.43
N THR A 158 7.25 13.34 -9.91
CA THR A 158 6.58 13.19 -11.21
C THR A 158 5.12 12.87 -10.98
N ILE A 159 4.22 13.61 -11.64
CA ILE A 159 2.79 13.35 -11.60
C ILE A 159 2.35 12.75 -12.93
N VAL A 160 1.60 11.66 -12.86
CA VAL A 160 0.96 11.06 -14.04
C VAL A 160 -0.54 10.94 -13.76
N ARG A 161 -1.35 11.56 -14.59
CA ARG A 161 -2.80 11.56 -14.44
C ARG A 161 -3.51 11.45 -15.80
N MET A 162 -4.78 11.10 -15.78
CA MET A 162 -5.64 11.14 -16.93
C MET A 162 -6.11 12.59 -17.20
N GLU A 163 -6.38 12.90 -18.46
CA GLU A 163 -6.96 14.21 -18.89
C GLU A 163 -8.46 14.27 -18.62
N VAL A 164 -8.85 13.93 -17.40
CA VAL A 164 -10.25 13.96 -16.96
C VAL A 164 -10.40 14.82 -15.71
N PRO A 165 -11.54 15.48 -15.49
CA PRO A 165 -11.73 16.41 -14.38
C PRO A 165 -11.48 15.77 -13.01
N CYS A 166 -11.84 14.51 -12.82
CA CYS A 166 -11.68 13.82 -11.54
C CYS A 166 -10.21 13.66 -11.12
N CYS A 167 -9.26 13.58 -12.08
CA CYS A 167 -7.83 13.49 -11.77
C CYS A 167 -7.19 14.83 -11.39
N GLY A 168 -7.87 15.96 -11.58
CA GLY A 168 -7.37 17.29 -11.20
C GLY A 168 -7.12 17.44 -9.70
N GLY A 169 -7.84 16.68 -8.87
CA GLY A 169 -7.65 16.65 -7.42
C GLY A 169 -6.26 16.13 -7.02
N LEU A 170 -5.77 15.09 -7.69
CA LEU A 170 -4.44 14.54 -7.43
C LEU A 170 -3.33 15.56 -7.75
N GLU A 171 -3.42 16.21 -8.91
CA GLU A 171 -2.47 17.24 -9.29
C GLU A 171 -2.45 18.42 -8.31
N ARG A 172 -3.63 18.86 -7.87
CA ARG A 172 -3.77 19.93 -6.88
C ARG A 172 -3.12 19.53 -5.56
N ALA A 173 -3.41 18.35 -5.05
CA ALA A 173 -2.85 17.85 -3.80
C ALA A 173 -1.32 17.82 -3.84
N VAL A 174 -0.71 17.35 -4.93
CA VAL A 174 0.75 17.31 -5.08
C VAL A 174 1.34 18.71 -5.17
N LYS A 175 0.74 19.61 -5.97
CA LYS A 175 1.21 21.01 -6.06
C LYS A 175 1.17 21.71 -4.72
N THR A 176 0.10 21.53 -3.96
CA THR A 176 -0.02 22.11 -2.61
C THR A 176 1.00 21.48 -1.66
N ALA A 177 1.21 20.17 -1.72
CA ALA A 177 2.21 19.50 -0.88
C ALA A 177 3.66 19.96 -1.15
N LEU A 178 3.96 20.37 -2.37
CA LEU A 178 5.28 20.91 -2.74
C LEU A 178 5.48 22.39 -2.32
N GLN A 179 4.40 23.09 -2.03
CA GLN A 179 4.44 24.51 -1.59
C GLN A 179 4.55 24.66 -0.06
N ASN A 180 4.17 23.61 0.68
CA ASN A 180 4.20 23.54 2.14
C ASN A 180 5.54 23.03 2.67
#